data_8422676469eb43e50ad362723812efa3
#
_entry.id   8422676469eb43e50ad362723812efa3
#
_cell.length_a   1.000
_cell.length_b   1.000
_cell.length_c   1.000
_cell.angle_alpha   90.00
_cell.angle_beta   90.00
_cell.angle_gamma   90.00
#
_symmetry.space_group_name_H-M   'P 1'
#
loop_
_entity.id
_entity.type
_entity.pdbx_description
1 polymer ?
#
loop_
_entity_poly.entity_id
_entity_poly.type
_entity_poly.pdbx_seq_one_letter_code
_entity_poly.pdbx_strand_id
1 'polypeptide(L)'
;MIKTFRIFGAGEWGLAVANHLSCLDNKIEVFLRDDNKVNEYNESLFYKDLNLSFNKNIIFRKLTDLNHLSDGANNFNVIASSSSGFTDIINSHNIYFKSCESIIWLTKGLDHSKGLLFHEIIDKVLSPNIKKCIISGPSFA
;
A
#
# COMPACT_ATOMS: atom_id res chain seq x y z
N MET A 1 20.84 3.90 4.97
CA MET A 1 19.84 4.95 4.67
C MET A 1 18.48 4.37 4.98
N ILE A 2 17.69 5.00 5.85
CA ILE A 2 16.34 4.53 6.21
C ILE A 2 15.41 4.72 5.00
N LYS A 3 14.70 3.66 4.62
CA LYS A 3 13.69 3.68 3.56
C LYS A 3 12.31 3.83 4.19
N THR A 4 11.41 4.49 3.49
CA THR A 4 9.99 4.57 3.88
C THR A 4 9.16 3.73 2.94
N PHE A 5 8.42 2.77 3.49
CA PHE A 5 7.44 1.99 2.73
C PHE A 5 6.05 2.47 3.07
N ARG A 6 5.33 2.92 2.06
CA ARG A 6 3.92 3.30 2.12
C ARG A 6 3.07 2.17 1.56
N ILE A 7 2.35 1.48 2.44
CA ILE A 7 1.57 0.30 2.10
C ILE A 7 0.10 0.67 2.08
N PHE A 8 -0.54 0.51 0.95
CA PHE A 8 -1.95 0.83 0.71
C PHE A 8 -2.79 -0.44 0.78
N GLY A 9 -3.48 -0.61 1.90
CA GLY A 9 -4.26 -1.79 2.22
C GLY A 9 -3.72 -2.54 3.44
N ALA A 10 -4.62 -2.83 4.38
CA ALA A 10 -4.34 -3.50 5.65
C ALA A 10 -5.05 -4.86 5.74
N GLY A 11 -5.10 -5.59 4.63
CA GLY A 11 -5.42 -7.01 4.65
C GLY A 11 -4.25 -7.83 5.21
N GLU A 12 -4.48 -9.12 5.48
CA GLU A 12 -3.48 -10.02 6.07
C GLU A 12 -2.13 -9.96 5.35
N TRP A 13 -2.14 -10.00 4.02
CA TRP A 13 -0.92 -9.96 3.21
C TRP A 13 -0.19 -8.62 3.33
N GLY A 14 -0.92 -7.51 3.27
CA GLY A 14 -0.34 -6.17 3.43
C GLY A 14 0.28 -5.97 4.81
N LEU A 15 -0.40 -6.43 5.87
CA LEU A 15 0.08 -6.38 7.25
C LEU A 15 1.29 -7.29 7.49
N ALA A 16 1.30 -8.49 6.91
CA ALA A 16 2.45 -9.40 7.00
C ALA A 16 3.70 -8.78 6.35
N VAL A 17 3.55 -8.19 5.17
CA VAL A 17 4.64 -7.49 4.47
C VAL A 17 5.10 -6.25 5.25
N ALA A 18 4.16 -5.46 5.79
CA ALA A 18 4.48 -4.30 6.64
C ALA A 18 5.34 -4.72 7.85
N ASN A 19 4.91 -5.77 8.54
CA ASN A 19 5.62 -6.26 9.71
C ASN A 19 7.01 -6.81 9.36
N HIS A 20 7.14 -7.56 8.26
CA HIS A 20 8.43 -8.06 7.80
C HIS A 20 9.40 -6.92 7.45
N LEU A 21 8.95 -5.95 6.67
CA LEU A 21 9.77 -4.80 6.29
C LEU A 21 10.19 -3.92 7.48
N SER A 22 9.37 -3.86 8.52
CA SER A 22 9.68 -3.13 9.74
C SER A 22 10.84 -3.73 10.54
N CYS A 23 11.06 -5.06 10.42
CA CYS A 23 12.20 -5.74 11.06
C CYS A 23 13.56 -5.33 10.47
N LEU A 24 13.57 -4.65 9.33
CA LEU A 24 14.77 -4.19 8.62
C LEU A 24 15.08 -2.71 8.89
N ASP A 25 14.64 -2.16 10.02
CA ASP A 25 14.80 -0.76 10.43
C ASP A 25 14.25 0.27 9.43
N ASN A 26 13.27 -0.13 8.62
CA ASN A 26 12.56 0.77 7.72
C ASN A 26 11.40 1.47 8.44
N LYS A 27 11.07 2.67 7.97
CA LYS A 27 9.83 3.35 8.36
C LYS A 27 8.67 2.80 7.53
N ILE A 28 7.60 2.37 8.19
CA ILE A 28 6.43 1.79 7.54
C ILE A 28 5.22 2.68 7.83
N GLU A 29 4.54 3.11 6.77
CA GLU A 29 3.27 3.82 6.85
C GLU A 29 2.20 2.96 6.16
N VAL A 30 1.21 2.49 6.90
CA VAL A 30 0.11 1.66 6.37
C VAL A 30 -1.16 2.49 6.26
N PHE A 31 -1.69 2.61 5.05
CA PHE A 31 -2.86 3.42 4.75
C PHE A 31 -4.13 2.57 4.68
N LEU A 32 -5.14 2.94 5.48
CA LEU A 32 -6.43 2.27 5.57
C LEU A 32 -7.58 3.21 5.23
N ARG A 33 -8.70 2.63 4.78
CA ARG A 33 -9.97 3.34 4.58
C ARG A 33 -10.79 3.49 5.86
N ASP A 34 -10.61 2.58 6.82
CA ASP A 34 -11.37 2.54 8.07
C ASP A 34 -10.63 3.30 9.16
N ASP A 35 -11.14 4.47 9.51
CA ASP A 35 -10.55 5.36 10.52
C ASP A 35 -10.53 4.74 11.91
N ASN A 36 -11.52 3.90 12.25
CA ASN A 36 -11.57 3.24 13.54
C ASN A 36 -10.42 2.24 13.69
N LYS A 37 -10.14 1.48 12.62
CA LYS A 37 -8.99 0.57 12.61
C LYS A 37 -7.65 1.30 12.67
N VAL A 38 -7.54 2.49 12.08
CA VAL A 38 -6.31 3.31 12.22
C VAL A 38 -6.01 3.59 13.68
N ASN A 39 -7.01 4.04 14.43
CA ASN A 39 -6.86 4.33 15.86
C ASN A 39 -6.56 3.05 16.65
N GLU A 40 -7.34 1.99 16.45
CA GLU A 40 -7.17 0.69 17.11
C GLU A 40 -5.75 0.15 16.93
N TYR A 41 -5.23 0.14 15.71
CA TYR A 41 -3.90 -0.43 15.42
C TYR A 41 -2.75 0.44 15.94
N ASN A 42 -2.89 1.76 15.93
CA ASN A 42 -1.89 2.65 16.52
C ASN A 42 -1.84 2.55 18.06
N GLU A 43 -2.98 2.30 18.69
CA GLU A 43 -3.07 2.17 20.15
C GLU A 43 -2.63 0.79 20.65
N SER A 44 -3.13 -0.28 19.99
CA SER A 44 -2.88 -1.67 20.42
C SER A 44 -1.56 -2.23 19.92
N LEU A 45 -1.09 -1.78 18.75
CA LEU A 45 0.01 -2.38 17.98
C LEU A 45 -0.18 -3.89 17.79
N PHE A 46 -1.44 -4.32 17.63
CA PHE A 46 -1.79 -5.72 17.57
C PHE A 46 -2.94 -6.01 16.58
N TYR A 47 -2.77 -7.06 15.79
CA TYR A 47 -3.78 -7.57 14.88
C TYR A 47 -4.30 -8.93 15.36
N LYS A 48 -5.56 -8.99 15.82
CA LYS A 48 -6.15 -10.15 16.49
C LYS A 48 -6.26 -11.39 15.60
N ASP A 49 -6.69 -11.21 14.35
CA ASP A 49 -7.01 -12.34 13.47
C ASP A 49 -5.77 -13.19 13.13
N LEU A 50 -4.59 -12.58 13.09
CA LEU A 50 -3.32 -13.27 12.87
C LEU A 50 -2.48 -13.43 14.13
N ASN A 51 -2.96 -13.02 15.29
CA ASN A 51 -2.18 -12.96 16.53
C ASN A 51 -0.81 -12.27 16.32
N LEU A 52 -0.81 -11.14 15.59
CA LEU A 52 0.37 -10.46 15.12
C LEU A 52 0.60 -9.16 15.91
N SER A 53 1.75 -9.05 16.56
CA SER A 53 2.21 -7.79 17.16
C SER A 53 2.99 -6.96 16.15
N PHE A 54 2.69 -5.66 16.07
CA PHE A 54 3.38 -4.74 15.17
C PHE A 54 4.60 -4.10 15.83
N ASN A 55 5.62 -3.84 15.03
CA ASN A 55 6.77 -3.07 15.46
C ASN A 55 6.41 -1.58 15.60
N LYS A 56 7.09 -0.88 16.51
CA LYS A 56 6.87 0.55 16.81
C LYS A 56 7.16 1.50 15.63
N ASN A 57 7.88 1.06 14.64
CA ASN A 57 8.19 1.81 13.42
C ASN A 57 7.11 1.66 12.33
N ILE A 58 6.02 0.95 12.63
CA ILE A 58 4.80 0.93 11.80
C ILE A 58 3.84 1.99 12.32
N ILE A 59 3.40 2.86 11.42
CA ILE A 59 2.41 3.90 11.69
C ILE A 59 1.21 3.66 10.77
N PHE A 60 0.03 3.58 11.36
CA PHE A 60 -1.21 3.47 10.60
C PHE A 60 -1.78 4.85 10.32
N ARG A 61 -2.22 5.09 9.09
CA ARG A 61 -2.73 6.37 8.60
C ARG A 61 -4.05 6.20 7.88
N LYS A 62 -4.83 7.26 7.84
CA LYS A 62 -6.02 7.33 6.99
C LYS A 62 -5.61 7.48 5.54
N LEU A 63 -6.34 6.84 4.65
CA LEU A 63 -6.08 6.96 3.21
C LEU A 63 -6.24 8.41 2.73
N THR A 64 -7.11 9.19 3.36
CA THR A 64 -7.32 10.61 3.08
C THR A 64 -6.11 11.50 3.39
N ASP A 65 -5.20 11.04 4.27
CA ASP A 65 -3.99 11.79 4.63
C ASP A 65 -3.02 11.93 3.44
N LEU A 66 -3.16 11.08 2.42
CA LEU A 66 -2.36 11.14 1.19
C LEU A 66 -2.45 12.51 0.48
N ASN A 67 -3.57 13.22 0.61
CA ASN A 67 -3.76 14.51 -0.03
C ASN A 67 -2.78 15.58 0.49
N HIS A 68 -2.16 15.34 1.62
CA HIS A 68 -1.21 16.24 2.28
C HIS A 68 0.24 15.74 2.25
N LEU A 69 0.48 14.61 1.58
CA LEU A 69 1.80 14.02 1.47
C LEU A 69 2.39 14.26 0.09
N SER A 70 3.70 14.47 0.07
CA SER A 70 4.50 14.40 -1.15
C SER A 70 5.30 13.10 -1.19
N ASP A 71 5.62 12.64 -2.39
CA ASP A 71 6.55 11.54 -2.56
C ASP A 71 8.00 12.03 -2.51
N GLY A 72 8.93 11.16 -2.16
CA GLY A 72 10.36 11.45 -2.07
C GLY A 72 11.21 10.28 -2.56
N ALA A 73 12.44 10.55 -2.91
CA ALA A 73 13.36 9.60 -3.55
C ALA A 73 13.59 8.27 -2.77
N ASN A 74 13.27 8.24 -1.48
CA ASN A 74 13.43 7.05 -0.64
C ASN A 74 12.10 6.38 -0.26
N ASN A 75 11.00 6.78 -0.92
CA ASN A 75 9.69 6.21 -0.66
C ASN A 75 9.37 5.08 -1.65
N PHE A 76 8.84 3.99 -1.12
CA PHE A 76 8.37 2.86 -1.88
C PHE A 76 6.86 2.72 -1.68
N ASN A 77 6.11 2.89 -2.75
CA ASN A 77 4.65 2.84 -2.73
C ASN A 77 4.17 1.43 -3.09
N VAL A 78 3.59 0.73 -2.11
CA VAL A 78 3.20 -0.69 -2.22
C VAL A 78 1.69 -0.82 -2.08
N ILE A 79 1.00 -1.23 -3.14
CA ILE A 79 -0.45 -1.47 -3.10
C ILE A 79 -0.71 -2.94 -2.78
N ALA A 80 -1.40 -3.17 -1.64
CA ALA A 80 -1.73 -4.49 -1.10
C ALA A 80 -3.23 -4.60 -0.81
N SER A 81 -4.05 -4.18 -1.74
CA SER A 81 -5.51 -4.18 -1.64
C SER A 81 -6.14 -5.29 -2.50
N SER A 82 -7.47 -5.43 -2.45
CA SER A 82 -8.22 -6.20 -3.43
C SER A 82 -8.08 -5.60 -4.84
N SER A 83 -8.46 -6.35 -5.88
CA SER A 83 -8.40 -5.87 -7.28
C SER A 83 -9.24 -4.61 -7.51
N SER A 84 -10.46 -4.54 -6.96
CA SER A 84 -11.27 -3.32 -7.00
C SER A 84 -10.63 -2.18 -6.20
N GLY A 85 -10.09 -2.50 -5.03
CA GLY A 85 -9.39 -1.53 -4.18
C GLY A 85 -8.16 -0.92 -4.85
N PHE A 86 -7.44 -1.67 -5.68
CA PHE A 86 -6.31 -1.15 -6.46
C PHE A 86 -6.75 0.00 -7.37
N THR A 87 -7.77 -0.24 -8.17
CA THR A 87 -8.31 0.74 -9.11
C THR A 87 -8.85 1.97 -8.40
N ASP A 88 -9.57 1.78 -7.29
CA ASP A 88 -10.10 2.86 -6.46
C ASP A 88 -8.98 3.73 -5.88
N ILE A 89 -7.93 3.14 -5.34
CA ILE A 89 -6.79 3.85 -4.76
C ILE A 89 -6.10 4.70 -5.84
N ILE A 90 -5.78 4.12 -7.00
CA ILE A 90 -5.11 4.84 -8.08
C ILE A 90 -5.97 6.00 -8.61
N ASN A 91 -7.26 5.79 -8.81
CA ASN A 91 -8.18 6.83 -9.31
C ASN A 91 -8.38 7.96 -8.31
N SER A 92 -8.68 7.62 -7.06
CA SER A 92 -9.04 8.60 -6.02
C SER A 92 -7.86 9.43 -5.53
N HIS A 93 -6.64 8.87 -5.61
CA HIS A 93 -5.41 9.54 -5.13
C HIS A 93 -4.40 9.76 -6.26
N ASN A 94 -4.88 9.95 -7.49
CA ASN A 94 -4.02 10.09 -8.67
C ASN A 94 -3.05 11.29 -8.56
N ILE A 95 -3.41 12.36 -7.86
CA ILE A 95 -2.54 13.54 -7.65
C ILE A 95 -1.27 13.12 -6.90
N TYR A 96 -1.42 12.35 -5.83
CA TYR A 96 -0.29 11.80 -5.09
C TYR A 96 0.56 10.88 -5.97
N PHE A 97 -0.06 9.89 -6.61
CA PHE A 97 0.65 8.89 -7.40
C PHE A 97 1.32 9.45 -8.66
N LYS A 98 0.86 10.56 -9.23
CA LYS A 98 1.53 11.25 -10.35
C LYS A 98 2.93 11.77 -9.99
N SER A 99 3.18 12.05 -8.71
CA SER A 99 4.49 12.47 -8.22
C SER A 99 5.43 11.32 -7.86
N CYS A 100 4.92 10.07 -7.87
CA CYS A 100 5.70 8.91 -7.48
C CYS A 100 6.67 8.45 -8.59
N GLU A 101 7.87 8.06 -8.20
CA GLU A 101 8.84 7.46 -9.12
C GLU A 101 8.46 6.02 -9.51
N SER A 102 7.87 5.29 -8.55
CA SER A 102 7.52 3.88 -8.74
C SER A 102 6.27 3.47 -7.96
N ILE A 103 5.59 2.47 -8.50
CA ILE A 103 4.48 1.78 -7.83
C ILE A 103 4.76 0.28 -7.85
N ILE A 104 4.70 -0.31 -6.66
CA ILE A 104 4.84 -1.75 -6.42
C ILE A 104 3.45 -2.26 -6.06
N TRP A 105 3.09 -3.47 -6.49
CA TRP A 105 1.84 -4.07 -6.00
C TRP A 105 1.96 -5.55 -5.70
N LEU A 106 1.17 -5.96 -4.70
CA LEU A 106 0.99 -7.34 -4.25
C LEU A 106 -0.38 -7.88 -4.68
N THR A 107 -1.25 -6.98 -5.16
CA THR A 107 -2.61 -7.28 -5.58
C THR A 107 -2.61 -8.29 -6.73
N LYS A 108 -3.38 -9.37 -6.58
CA LYS A 108 -3.52 -10.42 -7.58
C LYS A 108 -4.65 -10.14 -8.56
N GLY A 109 -4.53 -10.68 -9.77
CA GLY A 109 -5.58 -10.66 -10.79
C GLY A 109 -5.56 -9.40 -11.66
N LEU A 110 -6.74 -8.92 -11.98
CA LEU A 110 -6.99 -7.78 -12.87
C LEU A 110 -8.22 -6.99 -12.39
N ASP A 111 -8.45 -5.83 -12.95
CA ASP A 111 -9.71 -5.10 -12.76
C ASP A 111 -10.83 -5.80 -13.51
N HIS A 112 -11.70 -6.47 -12.76
CA HIS A 112 -12.82 -7.23 -13.34
C HIS A 112 -13.88 -6.33 -14.01
N SER A 113 -13.99 -5.07 -13.59
CA SER A 113 -15.00 -4.14 -14.14
C SER A 113 -14.63 -3.67 -15.55
N LYS A 114 -13.34 -3.55 -15.85
CA LYS A 114 -12.82 -3.05 -17.14
C LYS A 114 -12.04 -4.11 -17.91
N GLY A 115 -11.76 -5.27 -17.33
CA GLY A 115 -10.93 -6.31 -17.91
C GLY A 115 -9.48 -5.89 -18.15
N LEU A 116 -8.99 -4.91 -17.37
CA LEU A 116 -7.65 -4.33 -17.53
C LEU A 116 -6.66 -4.92 -16.54
N LEU A 117 -5.43 -5.09 -16.98
CA LEU A 117 -4.30 -5.37 -16.10
C LEU A 117 -3.91 -4.12 -15.32
N PHE A 118 -3.35 -4.28 -14.11
CA PHE A 118 -3.05 -3.14 -13.23
C PHE A 118 -2.03 -2.16 -13.83
N HIS A 119 -1.05 -2.63 -14.58
CA HIS A 119 -0.12 -1.74 -15.27
C HIS A 119 -0.81 -0.86 -16.33
N GLU A 120 -1.85 -1.38 -17.02
CA GLU A 120 -2.62 -0.61 -17.99
C GLU A 120 -3.45 0.50 -17.30
N ILE A 121 -3.93 0.24 -16.08
CA ILE A 121 -4.62 1.25 -15.26
C ILE A 121 -3.65 2.36 -14.88
N ILE A 122 -2.45 2.00 -14.41
CA ILE A 122 -1.40 2.97 -14.07
C ILE A 122 -1.07 3.84 -15.30
N ASP A 123 -0.87 3.24 -16.46
CA ASP A 123 -0.53 3.96 -17.70
C ASP A 123 -1.63 4.93 -18.14
N LYS A 124 -2.90 4.53 -17.99
CA LYS A 124 -4.06 5.37 -18.36
C LYS A 124 -4.31 6.53 -17.40
N VAL A 125 -4.12 6.30 -16.09
CA VAL A 125 -4.51 7.25 -15.04
C VAL A 125 -3.36 8.19 -14.66
N LEU A 126 -2.13 7.68 -14.67
CA LEU A 126 -0.97 8.39 -14.15
C LEU A 126 0.00 8.77 -15.27
N SER A 127 0.92 7.89 -15.59
CA SER A 127 1.92 8.09 -16.64
C SER A 127 2.55 6.74 -17.01
N PRO A 128 2.86 6.51 -18.30
CA PRO A 128 3.61 5.32 -18.72
C PRO A 128 5.05 5.31 -18.19
N ASN A 129 5.60 6.46 -17.78
CA ASN A 129 6.98 6.58 -17.30
C ASN A 129 7.17 6.16 -15.85
N ILE A 130 6.10 5.97 -15.07
CA ILE A 130 6.18 5.47 -13.69
C ILE A 130 6.73 4.04 -13.72
N LYS A 131 7.76 3.78 -12.93
CA LYS A 131 8.32 2.44 -12.77
C LYS A 131 7.29 1.52 -12.11
N LYS A 132 7.08 0.36 -12.69
CA LYS A 132 6.06 -0.61 -12.26
C LYS A 132 6.72 -1.90 -11.83
N CYS A 133 6.37 -2.40 -10.64
CA CYS A 133 6.88 -3.65 -10.10
C CYS A 133 5.73 -4.48 -9.52
N ILE A 134 5.65 -5.73 -9.91
CA ILE A 134 4.74 -6.70 -9.30
C ILE A 134 5.54 -7.66 -8.41
N ILE A 135 5.04 -7.90 -7.20
CA ILE A 135 5.53 -8.96 -6.34
C ILE A 135 4.48 -10.07 -6.33
N SER A 136 4.84 -11.19 -6.93
CA SER A 136 3.99 -12.38 -7.03
C SER A 136 4.75 -13.61 -6.57
N GLY A 137 4.05 -14.54 -5.96
CA GLY A 137 4.63 -15.79 -5.48
C GLY A 137 3.55 -16.85 -5.22
N PRO A 138 3.92 -18.06 -4.75
CA PRO A 138 3.00 -19.12 -4.40
C PRO A 138 2.25 -18.80 -3.10
N SER A 139 1.60 -17.65 -3.06
CA SER A 139 0.80 -17.19 -1.94
C SER A 139 -0.67 -17.52 -2.24
N PHE A 140 -1.28 -18.30 -1.35
CA PHE A 140 -2.72 -18.50 -1.37
C PHE A 140 -3.41 -17.26 -0.79
N ALA A 141 -4.48 -16.86 -1.43
CA ALA A 141 -5.34 -15.78 -0.93
C ALA A 141 -6.36 -16.36 0.03
#